data_bc86ecc896c43289bcd9bbe002076cc0
#
_entry.id   bc86ecc896c43289bcd9bbe002076cc0
#
_cell.length_a   1.000
_cell.length_b   1.000
_cell.length_c   1.000
_cell.angle_alpha   90.00
_cell.angle_beta   90.00
_cell.angle_gamma   90.00
#
_symmetry.space_group_name_H-M   'P 1'
#
loop_
_entity.id
_entity.type
_entity.pdbx_description
1 polymer ?
#
loop_
_entity_poly.entity_id
_entity_poly.type
_entity_poly.pdbx_seq_one_letter_code
_entity_poly.pdbx_strand_id
1 'polypeptide(L)'
;ILTATAIAISSCQGDLLDTKPYDKASSGSMWSNENFCTMGVASIYATLREGYVAKEAYLMEAFSVGATCRDNDYPLLAGTASIGSGIFSDYWKQHYAGIYRANDAIVHLPDAPISESVKGKLLSEAKVLRAFYYYKLNAVFRGVPYYNTPMELDQADKPRESEENIWNFCIQDLTDAIN
;
A
#
# COMPACT_ATOMS: atom_id res chain seq x y z
N ILE A 1 12.89 70.69 -4.16
CA ILE A 1 12.11 69.81 -3.27
C ILE A 1 11.68 68.61 -4.14
N LEU A 2 12.42 67.46 -4.07
CA LEU A 2 12.08 66.24 -4.72
C LEU A 2 11.27 65.35 -3.70
N THR A 3 10.01 65.14 -3.97
CA THR A 3 9.18 64.15 -3.26
C THR A 3 9.40 62.78 -3.85
N ALA A 4 10.07 61.89 -3.11
CA ALA A 4 10.21 60.50 -3.48
C ALA A 4 8.92 59.75 -3.12
N THR A 5 8.18 59.31 -4.13
CA THR A 5 6.98 58.46 -3.97
C THR A 5 7.46 57.01 -3.75
N ALA A 6 7.34 56.51 -2.52
CA ALA A 6 7.58 55.11 -2.21
C ALA A 6 6.42 54.27 -2.76
N ILE A 7 6.68 53.48 -3.78
CA ILE A 7 5.75 52.44 -4.27
C ILE A 7 5.87 51.24 -3.33
N ALA A 8 4.87 51.05 -2.46
CA ALA A 8 4.74 49.84 -1.68
C ALA A 8 4.36 48.70 -2.62
N ILE A 9 5.33 47.79 -2.88
CA ILE A 9 5.07 46.54 -3.55
C ILE A 9 4.46 45.61 -2.49
N SER A 10 3.12 45.55 -2.41
CA SER A 10 2.45 44.52 -1.65
C SER A 10 2.66 43.21 -2.40
N SER A 11 3.64 42.42 -1.97
CA SER A 11 3.81 41.05 -2.36
C SER A 11 2.58 40.28 -1.89
N CYS A 12 1.77 39.78 -2.82
CA CYS A 12 0.75 38.81 -2.52
C CYS A 12 1.42 37.57 -1.94
N GLN A 13 1.38 37.41 -0.61
CA GLN A 13 1.72 36.19 0.10
C GLN A 13 0.52 35.20 -0.02
N GLY A 14 0.22 34.82 -1.22
CA GLY A 14 -0.60 33.65 -1.51
C GLY A 14 0.27 32.73 -2.34
N ASP A 15 0.40 31.53 -1.91
CA ASP A 15 1.22 30.51 -2.56
C ASP A 15 0.56 30.15 -3.91
N LEU A 16 0.79 31.01 -4.93
CA LEU A 16 0.29 30.85 -6.30
C LEU A 16 0.82 29.57 -6.95
N LEU A 17 1.83 28.92 -6.32
CA LEU A 17 2.47 27.70 -6.79
C LEU A 17 1.99 26.46 -6.04
N ASP A 18 1.30 26.60 -4.90
CA ASP A 18 0.67 25.49 -4.18
C ASP A 18 -0.77 25.24 -4.70
N THR A 19 -0.88 25.05 -6.00
CA THR A 19 -2.13 24.64 -6.64
C THR A 19 -2.35 23.15 -6.37
N LYS A 20 -3.11 22.84 -5.34
CA LYS A 20 -3.62 21.47 -5.14
C LYS A 20 -4.61 21.18 -6.27
N PRO A 21 -4.42 20.10 -7.03
CA PRO A 21 -5.37 19.71 -8.06
C PRO A 21 -6.72 19.41 -7.41
N TYR A 22 -7.77 20.10 -7.82
CA TYR A 22 -9.14 19.90 -7.28
C TYR A 22 -9.77 18.60 -7.74
N ASP A 23 -9.24 17.96 -8.77
CA ASP A 23 -9.74 16.75 -9.42
C ASP A 23 -9.01 15.48 -8.99
N LYS A 24 -7.94 15.60 -8.20
CA LYS A 24 -7.17 14.46 -7.67
C LYS A 24 -6.96 14.62 -6.18
N ALA A 25 -7.25 13.56 -5.44
CA ALA A 25 -6.89 13.48 -4.04
C ALA A 25 -5.35 13.51 -3.92
N SER A 26 -4.80 14.58 -3.35
CA SER A 26 -3.40 14.64 -2.94
C SER A 26 -3.25 13.89 -1.61
N SER A 27 -2.05 13.42 -1.27
CA SER A 27 -1.75 12.78 0.02
C SER A 27 -2.25 13.62 1.22
N GLY A 28 -2.23 14.95 1.11
CA GLY A 28 -2.73 15.87 2.15
C GLY A 28 -4.26 16.04 2.19
N SER A 29 -5.01 15.60 1.18
CA SER A 29 -6.47 15.72 1.13
C SER A 29 -7.20 14.37 1.21
N MET A 30 -6.50 13.25 1.05
CA MET A 30 -7.09 11.91 0.99
C MET A 30 -7.88 11.56 2.27
N TRP A 31 -7.47 12.05 3.42
CA TRP A 31 -8.07 11.70 4.71
C TRP A 31 -8.95 12.79 5.29
N SER A 32 -9.42 13.76 4.46
CA SER A 32 -10.15 14.96 4.89
C SER A 32 -11.66 14.79 5.02
N ASN A 33 -12.25 13.74 4.48
CA ASN A 33 -13.68 13.45 4.56
C ASN A 33 -13.98 11.97 4.29
N GLU A 34 -15.19 11.53 4.62
CA GLU A 34 -15.62 10.14 4.53
C GLU A 34 -15.48 9.55 3.12
N ASN A 35 -15.82 10.32 2.09
CA ASN A 35 -15.74 9.85 0.71
C ASN A 35 -14.28 9.57 0.32
N PHE A 36 -13.37 10.49 0.63
CA PHE A 36 -11.95 10.32 0.37
C PHE A 36 -11.33 9.21 1.22
N CYS A 37 -11.68 9.07 2.50
CA CYS A 37 -11.25 7.95 3.33
C CYS A 37 -11.69 6.60 2.73
N THR A 38 -12.93 6.51 2.28
CA THR A 38 -13.44 5.31 1.61
C THR A 38 -12.67 5.02 0.31
N MET A 39 -12.38 6.04 -0.49
CA MET A 39 -11.55 5.88 -1.70
C MET A 39 -10.12 5.44 -1.37
N GLY A 40 -9.54 5.96 -0.28
CA GLY A 40 -8.23 5.56 0.22
C GLY A 40 -8.19 4.05 0.51
N VAL A 41 -9.16 3.55 1.28
CA VAL A 41 -9.26 2.11 1.58
C VAL A 41 -9.62 1.30 0.34
N ALA A 42 -10.50 1.80 -0.54
CA ALA A 42 -10.80 1.15 -1.81
C ALA A 42 -9.54 0.99 -2.70
N SER A 43 -8.56 1.89 -2.59
CA SER A 43 -7.28 1.77 -3.30
C SER A 43 -6.46 0.55 -2.87
N ILE A 44 -6.63 0.09 -1.61
CA ILE A 44 -5.99 -1.14 -1.11
C ILE A 44 -6.61 -2.36 -1.81
N TYR A 45 -7.96 -2.39 -1.91
CA TYR A 45 -8.66 -3.45 -2.67
C TYR A 45 -8.28 -3.45 -4.15
N ALA A 46 -8.04 -2.27 -4.74
CA ALA A 46 -7.66 -2.17 -6.14
C ALA A 46 -6.36 -2.97 -6.43
N THR A 47 -5.43 -3.04 -5.47
CA THR A 47 -4.20 -3.82 -5.61
C THR A 47 -4.47 -5.32 -5.79
N LEU A 48 -5.57 -5.86 -5.27
CA LEU A 48 -5.97 -7.26 -5.48
C LEU A 48 -6.25 -7.59 -6.96
N ARG A 49 -6.49 -6.58 -7.78
CA ARG A 49 -6.77 -6.71 -9.22
C ARG A 49 -5.53 -6.48 -10.08
N GLU A 50 -4.40 -6.18 -9.48
CA GLU A 50 -3.16 -5.83 -10.19
C GLU A 50 -2.27 -7.05 -10.39
N GLY A 51 -1.76 -7.22 -11.61
CA GLY A 51 -0.66 -8.10 -11.99
C GLY A 51 -0.67 -9.49 -11.36
N TYR A 52 0.37 -9.81 -10.61
CA TYR A 52 0.56 -11.11 -9.98
C TYR A 52 -0.31 -11.34 -8.75
N VAL A 53 -0.77 -10.30 -8.06
CA VAL A 53 -1.75 -10.45 -6.97
C VAL A 53 -3.07 -11.02 -7.53
N ALA A 54 -3.56 -10.46 -8.64
CA ALA A 54 -4.78 -10.96 -9.29
C ALA A 54 -4.63 -12.34 -9.91
N LYS A 55 -3.43 -12.66 -10.39
CA LYS A 55 -3.12 -13.94 -11.05
C LYS A 55 -2.73 -15.05 -10.07
N GLU A 56 -2.64 -14.78 -8.77
CA GLU A 56 -2.03 -15.70 -7.82
C GLU A 56 -2.68 -17.07 -7.78
N ALA A 57 -4.00 -17.15 -7.76
CA ALA A 57 -4.70 -18.44 -7.73
C ALA A 57 -4.33 -19.29 -8.95
N TYR A 58 -4.31 -18.68 -10.12
CA TYR A 58 -3.92 -19.31 -11.36
C TYR A 58 -2.43 -19.71 -11.38
N LEU A 59 -1.55 -18.87 -10.85
CA LEU A 59 -0.12 -19.17 -10.77
C LEU A 59 0.16 -20.32 -9.80
N MET A 60 -0.50 -20.38 -8.65
CA MET A 60 -0.33 -21.46 -7.68
C MET A 60 -0.79 -22.80 -8.25
N GLU A 61 -1.88 -22.85 -9.00
CA GLU A 61 -2.29 -24.04 -9.72
C GLU A 61 -1.28 -24.44 -10.81
N ALA A 62 -0.68 -23.45 -11.48
CA ALA A 62 0.33 -23.69 -12.49
C ALA A 62 1.67 -24.21 -11.92
N PHE A 63 1.95 -24.05 -10.61
CA PHE A 63 3.07 -24.71 -9.92
C PHE A 63 2.81 -26.17 -9.59
N SER A 64 1.57 -26.63 -9.70
CA SER A 64 1.20 -28.01 -9.45
C SER A 64 1.22 -28.81 -10.75
N VAL A 65 1.23 -30.13 -10.64
CA VAL A 65 1.09 -31.02 -11.81
C VAL A 65 -0.32 -31.00 -12.39
N GLY A 66 -1.24 -30.26 -11.80
CA GLY A 66 -2.66 -30.21 -12.17
C GLY A 66 -3.01 -29.22 -13.28
N ALA A 67 -2.13 -28.25 -13.56
CA ALA A 67 -2.39 -27.24 -14.56
C ALA A 67 -1.14 -26.85 -15.35
N THR A 68 -1.33 -26.38 -16.60
CA THR A 68 -0.26 -25.80 -17.41
C THR A 68 -0.58 -24.35 -17.75
N CYS A 69 0.42 -23.48 -17.67
CA CYS A 69 0.31 -22.09 -18.05
C CYS A 69 0.98 -21.84 -19.41
N ARG A 70 0.38 -20.99 -20.23
CA ARG A 70 0.86 -20.67 -21.57
C ARG A 70 1.59 -19.32 -21.64
N ASP A 71 1.57 -18.54 -20.56
CA ASP A 71 2.10 -17.19 -20.50
C ASP A 71 3.62 -17.16 -20.15
N ASN A 72 4.15 -15.95 -20.02
CA ASN A 72 5.54 -15.65 -19.66
C ASN A 72 5.99 -16.24 -18.30
N ASP A 73 5.09 -16.83 -17.53
CA ASP A 73 5.36 -17.51 -16.27
C ASP A 73 5.83 -18.97 -16.46
N TYR A 74 5.96 -19.40 -17.71
CA TYR A 74 6.46 -20.70 -18.12
C TYR A 74 7.78 -21.13 -17.44
N PRO A 75 8.74 -20.22 -17.13
CA PRO A 75 9.96 -20.61 -16.40
C PRO A 75 9.72 -21.28 -15.05
N LEU A 76 8.64 -20.93 -14.35
CA LEU A 76 8.28 -21.57 -13.07
C LEU A 76 7.79 -23.00 -13.30
N LEU A 77 6.91 -23.19 -14.29
CA LEU A 77 6.40 -24.51 -14.68
C LEU A 77 7.49 -25.43 -15.21
N ALA A 78 8.41 -24.89 -15.99
CA ALA A 78 9.54 -25.62 -16.54
C ALA A 78 10.67 -25.88 -15.52
N GLY A 79 10.56 -25.38 -14.29
CA GLY A 79 11.61 -25.48 -13.29
C GLY A 79 12.87 -24.66 -13.64
N THR A 80 12.77 -23.71 -14.57
CA THR A 80 13.89 -22.86 -15.04
C THR A 80 13.91 -21.48 -14.38
N ALA A 81 12.97 -21.22 -13.44
CA ALA A 81 12.95 -19.97 -12.71
C ALA A 81 14.21 -19.77 -11.87
N SER A 82 14.75 -18.57 -11.88
CA SER A 82 15.91 -18.15 -11.10
C SER A 82 15.54 -16.93 -10.25
N ILE A 83 16.44 -16.56 -9.33
CA ILE A 83 16.29 -15.34 -8.51
C ILE A 83 16.16 -14.06 -9.35
N GLY A 84 16.62 -14.07 -10.61
CA GLY A 84 16.48 -12.97 -11.56
C GLY A 84 15.18 -12.99 -12.34
N SER A 85 14.31 -13.98 -12.15
CA SER A 85 13.03 -14.03 -12.85
C SER A 85 12.09 -12.90 -12.37
N GLY A 86 11.57 -12.12 -13.33
CA GLY A 86 10.76 -10.93 -13.05
C GLY A 86 9.52 -11.19 -12.19
N ILE A 87 8.98 -12.42 -12.25
CA ILE A 87 7.83 -12.82 -11.44
C ILE A 87 8.05 -12.61 -9.95
N PHE A 88 9.23 -12.93 -9.40
CA PHE A 88 9.50 -12.76 -7.97
C PHE A 88 9.58 -11.30 -7.58
N SER A 89 10.23 -10.47 -8.42
CA SER A 89 10.34 -9.04 -8.14
C SER A 89 8.99 -8.32 -8.26
N ASP A 90 8.16 -8.72 -9.22
CA ASP A 90 6.86 -8.10 -9.43
C ASP A 90 5.86 -8.55 -8.37
N TYR A 91 5.87 -9.83 -7.98
CA TYR A 91 5.09 -10.33 -6.86
C TYR A 91 5.42 -9.55 -5.57
N TRP A 92 6.71 -9.40 -5.26
CA TRP A 92 7.19 -8.61 -4.12
C TRP A 92 6.68 -7.17 -4.17
N LYS A 93 6.95 -6.45 -5.26
CA LYS A 93 6.57 -5.04 -5.42
C LYS A 93 5.07 -4.81 -5.28
N GLN A 94 4.26 -5.66 -5.88
CA GLN A 94 2.81 -5.49 -5.89
C GLN A 94 2.19 -5.73 -4.51
N HIS A 95 2.66 -6.74 -3.78
CA HIS A 95 2.20 -6.96 -2.40
C HIS A 95 2.64 -5.83 -1.47
N TYR A 96 3.89 -5.35 -1.59
CA TYR A 96 4.33 -4.19 -0.82
C TYR A 96 3.62 -2.89 -1.19
N ALA A 97 3.15 -2.73 -2.43
CA ALA A 97 2.30 -1.61 -2.80
C ALA A 97 0.95 -1.65 -2.05
N GLY A 98 0.37 -2.85 -1.87
CA GLY A 98 -0.81 -3.05 -1.04
C GLY A 98 -0.56 -2.74 0.44
N ILE A 99 0.56 -3.21 0.99
CA ILE A 99 0.99 -2.93 2.36
C ILE A 99 1.20 -1.43 2.59
N TYR A 100 1.84 -0.74 1.65
CA TYR A 100 2.05 0.71 1.73
C TYR A 100 0.73 1.47 1.83
N ARG A 101 -0.22 1.16 0.93
CA ARG A 101 -1.57 1.78 0.95
C ARG A 101 -2.33 1.47 2.24
N ALA A 102 -2.21 0.22 2.75
CA ALA A 102 -2.83 -0.16 4.01
C ALA A 102 -2.21 0.58 5.21
N ASN A 103 -0.89 0.71 5.25
CA ASN A 103 -0.20 1.47 6.28
C ASN A 103 -0.59 2.94 6.25
N ASP A 104 -0.70 3.55 5.06
CA ASP A 104 -1.13 4.94 4.90
C ASP A 104 -2.55 5.14 5.47
N ALA A 105 -3.48 4.22 5.18
CA ALA A 105 -4.81 4.25 5.76
C ALA A 105 -4.81 4.09 7.29
N ILE A 106 -4.06 3.12 7.81
CA ILE A 106 -4.01 2.82 9.26
C ILE A 106 -3.42 3.99 10.05
N VAL A 107 -2.45 4.70 9.49
CA VAL A 107 -1.82 5.85 10.16
C VAL A 107 -2.74 7.08 10.17
N HIS A 108 -3.47 7.35 9.10
CA HIS A 108 -4.23 8.60 8.96
C HIS A 108 -5.70 8.51 9.35
N LEU A 109 -6.33 7.35 9.25
CA LEU A 109 -7.75 7.18 9.61
C LEU A 109 -8.10 7.57 11.05
N PRO A 110 -7.25 7.31 12.07
CA PRO A 110 -7.55 7.73 13.46
C PRO A 110 -7.84 9.22 13.59
N ASP A 111 -7.12 10.06 12.85
CA ASP A 111 -7.23 11.52 12.90
C ASP A 111 -8.21 12.09 11.86
N ALA A 112 -8.81 11.25 11.02
CA ALA A 112 -9.73 11.69 9.99
C ALA A 112 -11.02 12.28 10.59
N PRO A 113 -11.56 13.41 10.06
CA PRO A 113 -12.76 14.06 10.57
C PRO A 113 -14.04 13.35 10.10
N ILE A 114 -14.19 12.08 10.45
CA ILE A 114 -15.32 11.22 10.10
C ILE A 114 -15.86 10.52 11.36
N SER A 115 -17.06 9.91 11.26
CA SER A 115 -17.66 9.24 12.42
C SER A 115 -16.84 8.04 12.89
N GLU A 116 -16.82 7.78 14.21
CA GLU A 116 -16.05 6.66 14.79
C GLU A 116 -16.50 5.30 14.24
N SER A 117 -17.78 5.14 13.93
CA SER A 117 -18.30 3.90 13.33
C SER A 117 -17.71 3.65 11.93
N VAL A 118 -17.63 4.69 11.09
CA VAL A 118 -17.03 4.58 9.75
C VAL A 118 -15.52 4.37 9.87
N LYS A 119 -14.89 5.10 10.79
CA LYS A 119 -13.47 4.98 11.08
C LYS A 119 -13.07 3.55 11.47
N GLY A 120 -13.79 2.96 12.43
CA GLY A 120 -13.58 1.59 12.87
C GLY A 120 -13.72 0.58 11.73
N LYS A 121 -14.77 0.71 10.90
CA LYS A 121 -14.95 -0.13 9.72
C LYS A 121 -13.78 -0.05 8.75
N LEU A 122 -13.39 1.17 8.35
CA LEU A 122 -12.30 1.37 7.39
C LEU A 122 -10.93 0.91 7.92
N LEU A 123 -10.68 1.09 9.22
CA LEU A 123 -9.47 0.58 9.89
C LEU A 123 -9.43 -0.95 9.89
N SER A 124 -10.55 -1.59 10.20
CA SER A 124 -10.65 -3.05 10.17
C SER A 124 -10.39 -3.60 8.76
N GLU A 125 -10.98 -3.01 7.73
CA GLU A 125 -10.74 -3.38 6.34
C GLU A 125 -9.25 -3.23 5.96
N ALA A 126 -8.62 -2.11 6.33
CA ALA A 126 -7.21 -1.86 6.04
C ALA A 126 -6.28 -2.86 6.74
N LYS A 127 -6.56 -3.22 8.02
CA LYS A 127 -5.79 -4.22 8.78
C LYS A 127 -5.94 -5.61 8.18
N VAL A 128 -7.15 -6.04 7.82
CA VAL A 128 -7.39 -7.33 7.16
C VAL A 128 -6.62 -7.43 5.85
N LEU A 129 -6.64 -6.38 5.03
CA LEU A 129 -5.92 -6.37 3.76
C LEU A 129 -4.40 -6.35 3.96
N ARG A 130 -3.88 -5.62 4.96
CA ARG A 130 -2.46 -5.66 5.31
C ARG A 130 -2.01 -7.06 5.73
N ALA A 131 -2.77 -7.69 6.60
CA ALA A 131 -2.52 -9.07 7.02
C ALA A 131 -2.53 -10.03 5.81
N PHE A 132 -3.48 -9.87 4.88
CA PHE A 132 -3.53 -10.66 3.66
C PHE A 132 -2.26 -10.52 2.81
N TYR A 133 -1.77 -9.30 2.56
CA TYR A 133 -0.56 -9.09 1.77
C TYR A 133 0.68 -9.65 2.45
N TYR A 134 0.82 -9.49 3.77
CA TYR A 134 1.92 -10.09 4.52
C TYR A 134 1.84 -11.61 4.56
N TYR A 135 0.64 -12.17 4.73
CA TYR A 135 0.42 -13.61 4.63
C TYR A 135 0.97 -14.17 3.30
N LYS A 136 0.62 -13.53 2.19
CA LYS A 136 1.05 -13.94 0.87
C LYS A 136 2.57 -13.84 0.67
N LEU A 137 3.17 -12.74 1.07
CA LEU A 137 4.62 -12.57 1.03
C LEU A 137 5.35 -13.62 1.89
N ASN A 138 4.85 -13.84 3.12
CA ASN A 138 5.47 -14.78 4.05
C ASN A 138 5.37 -16.23 3.57
N ALA A 139 4.25 -16.60 2.97
CA ALA A 139 4.05 -17.95 2.41
C ALA A 139 5.06 -18.25 1.28
N VAL A 140 5.41 -17.24 0.46
CA VAL A 140 6.34 -17.42 -0.66
C VAL A 140 7.79 -17.23 -0.24
N PHE A 141 8.11 -16.19 0.54
CA PHE A 141 9.49 -15.77 0.82
C PHE A 141 10.02 -16.18 2.19
N ARG A 142 9.18 -16.71 3.08
CA ARG A 142 9.55 -17.18 4.44
C ARG A 142 10.29 -16.14 5.27
N GLY A 143 9.55 -15.18 5.77
CA GLY A 143 10.06 -14.00 6.44
C GLY A 143 10.38 -12.88 5.46
N VAL A 144 9.93 -11.67 5.80
CA VAL A 144 10.07 -10.47 4.96
C VAL A 144 10.25 -9.23 5.86
N PRO A 145 10.77 -8.11 5.35
CA PRO A 145 10.79 -6.85 6.10
C PRO A 145 9.39 -6.43 6.53
N TYR A 146 9.22 -6.05 7.78
CA TYR A 146 7.95 -5.58 8.31
C TYR A 146 7.93 -4.06 8.44
N TYR A 147 6.88 -3.45 7.87
CA TYR A 147 6.58 -2.03 7.93
C TYR A 147 5.17 -1.83 8.49
N ASN A 148 5.05 -1.09 9.57
CA ASN A 148 3.77 -0.73 10.20
C ASN A 148 3.34 0.71 9.93
N THR A 149 4.17 1.46 9.21
CA THR A 149 3.93 2.80 8.70
C THR A 149 4.23 2.85 7.21
N PRO A 150 3.78 3.87 6.47
CA PRO A 150 4.25 4.10 5.11
C PRO A 150 5.79 4.12 5.07
N MET A 151 6.36 3.35 4.16
CA MET A 151 7.83 3.20 4.07
C MET A 151 8.43 4.45 3.45
N GLU A 152 9.39 5.06 4.16
CA GLU A 152 10.23 6.13 3.63
C GLU A 152 11.48 5.56 2.95
N LEU A 153 12.11 6.35 2.06
CA LEU A 153 13.26 5.90 1.27
C LEU A 153 14.46 5.46 2.13
N ASP A 154 14.67 6.08 3.28
CA ASP A 154 15.73 5.75 4.23
C ASP A 154 15.47 4.46 5.01
N GLN A 155 14.25 3.92 4.95
CA GLN A 155 13.82 2.69 5.61
C GLN A 155 13.82 1.47 4.67
N ALA A 156 14.20 1.64 3.42
CA ALA A 156 14.13 0.59 2.40
C ALA A 156 15.01 -0.64 2.73
N ASP A 157 16.07 -0.47 3.52
CA ASP A 157 17.02 -1.52 3.87
C ASP A 157 16.72 -2.24 5.19
N LYS A 158 15.46 -2.26 5.63
CA LYS A 158 15.09 -3.07 6.80
C LYS A 158 15.45 -4.55 6.61
N PRO A 159 16.03 -5.20 7.63
CA PRO A 159 16.26 -6.63 7.59
C PRO A 159 14.94 -7.40 7.53
N ARG A 160 15.01 -8.65 7.08
CA ARG A 160 13.86 -9.55 7.10
C ARG A 160 13.53 -9.94 8.54
N GLU A 161 12.27 -9.92 8.88
CA GLU A 161 11.75 -10.57 10.08
C GLU A 161 11.73 -12.10 9.90
N SER A 162 11.63 -12.83 11.02
CA SER A 162 11.40 -14.25 10.96
C SER A 162 10.01 -14.58 10.40
N GLU A 163 9.87 -15.77 9.83
CA GLU A 163 8.57 -16.28 9.36
C GLU A 163 7.52 -16.25 10.47
N GLU A 164 7.90 -16.66 11.68
CA GLU A 164 7.04 -16.66 12.86
C GLU A 164 6.58 -15.25 13.26
N ASN A 165 7.49 -14.28 13.26
CA ASN A 165 7.14 -12.89 13.58
C ASN A 165 6.12 -12.34 12.59
N ILE A 166 6.27 -12.62 11.29
CA ILE A 166 5.30 -12.16 10.29
C ILE A 166 3.93 -12.81 10.51
N TRP A 167 3.86 -14.10 10.86
CA TRP A 167 2.58 -14.74 11.23
C TRP A 167 1.95 -14.07 12.44
N ASN A 168 2.73 -13.75 13.46
CA ASN A 168 2.24 -13.06 14.66
C ASN A 168 1.69 -11.66 14.33
N PHE A 169 2.34 -10.90 13.44
CA PHE A 169 1.82 -9.61 12.96
C PHE A 169 0.50 -9.75 12.19
N CYS A 170 0.38 -10.78 11.33
CA CYS A 170 -0.88 -11.06 10.65
C CYS A 170 -2.01 -11.39 11.65
N ILE A 171 -1.74 -12.24 12.64
CA ILE A 171 -2.70 -12.60 13.69
C ILE A 171 -3.12 -11.36 14.50
N GLN A 172 -2.17 -10.48 14.83
CA GLN A 172 -2.48 -9.26 15.55
C GLN A 172 -3.39 -8.33 14.75
N ASP A 173 -3.08 -8.10 13.46
CA ASP A 173 -3.91 -7.26 12.58
C ASP A 173 -5.33 -7.82 12.43
N LEU A 174 -5.48 -9.14 12.28
CA LEU A 174 -6.78 -9.80 12.20
C LEU A 174 -7.55 -9.73 13.51
N THR A 175 -6.86 -9.90 14.65
CA THR A 175 -7.47 -9.78 15.98
C THR A 175 -7.96 -8.37 16.23
N ASP A 176 -7.14 -7.38 15.91
CA ASP A 176 -7.51 -5.97 16.03
C ASP A 176 -8.68 -5.56 15.13
N ALA A 177 -8.82 -6.22 13.98
CA ALA A 177 -9.89 -5.94 13.03
C ALA A 177 -11.26 -6.52 13.46
N ILE A 178 -11.27 -7.51 14.36
CA ILE A 178 -12.50 -8.14 14.88
C ILE A 178 -13.05 -7.37 16.10
N ASN A 179 -12.19 -6.71 16.88
CA ASN A 179 -12.53 -5.97 18.09
C ASN A 179 -12.90 -4.52 17.80
#